data_1fadefa198e6c89fb159d00fde3a4fff
#
_entry.id   1fadefa198e6c89fb159d00fde3a4fff
#
_cell.length_a   1.000
_cell.length_b   1.000
_cell.length_c   1.000
_cell.angle_alpha   90.00
_cell.angle_beta   90.00
_cell.angle_gamma   90.00
#
_symmetry.space_group_name_H-M   'P 1'
#
loop_
_entity.id
_entity.type
_entity.pdbx_description
1 polymer ?
#
loop_
_entity_poly.entity_id
_entity_poly.type
_entity_poly.pdbx_seq_one_letter_code
_entity_poly.pdbx_strand_id
1 'polypeptide(L)'
;MKLLLIAITALVTGALYAADVPPVGSAAPDFSAPDTNGKTHSLSQYKGKYVVLEWFNPECPFVKKHYGSDNMQKLQHEYTGKGVVWLTIDSNAPGTEGNITPDQAQKIMASWKTKQTALLLDPESKVARSYGAKNTPNMVVINPEGKIAYEGAIDSKATPNPADIPNSTNYVKVALDESLEGKPVTTSTTKPYGCSVKYR
;
A
#
# COMPACT_ATOMS: atom_id res chain seq x y z
N MET A 1 19.61 -38.23 -50.62
CA MET A 1 18.70 -37.12 -50.35
C MET A 1 18.70 -36.88 -48.81
N LYS A 2 19.51 -35.91 -48.32
CA LYS A 2 19.61 -35.63 -46.88
C LYS A 2 18.62 -34.51 -46.54
N LEU A 3 17.61 -34.81 -45.70
CA LEU A 3 16.68 -33.80 -45.16
C LEU A 3 17.41 -33.05 -44.03
N LEU A 4 17.53 -31.75 -44.20
CA LEU A 4 18.04 -30.84 -43.16
C LEU A 4 16.84 -30.36 -42.33
N LEU A 5 16.76 -30.81 -41.07
CA LEU A 5 15.79 -30.28 -40.13
C LEU A 5 16.34 -28.95 -39.54
N ILE A 6 15.70 -27.85 -39.88
CA ILE A 6 15.95 -26.55 -39.29
C ILE A 6 15.08 -26.43 -38.02
N ALA A 7 15.71 -26.47 -36.85
CA ALA A 7 15.04 -26.19 -35.57
C ALA A 7 14.92 -24.66 -35.41
N ILE A 8 13.69 -24.15 -35.48
CA ILE A 8 13.39 -22.74 -35.17
C ILE A 8 13.24 -22.61 -33.65
N THR A 9 14.24 -22.11 -33.01
CA THR A 9 14.17 -21.70 -31.59
C THR A 9 13.44 -20.35 -31.51
N ALA A 10 12.19 -20.37 -31.07
CA ALA A 10 11.44 -19.15 -30.76
C ALA A 10 12.00 -18.53 -29.45
N LEU A 11 12.72 -17.41 -29.58
CA LEU A 11 13.04 -16.56 -28.42
C LEU A 11 11.74 -15.89 -27.93
N VAL A 12 11.22 -16.37 -26.81
CA VAL A 12 10.16 -15.65 -26.09
C VAL A 12 10.85 -14.51 -25.32
N THR A 13 10.87 -13.33 -25.93
CA THR A 13 11.23 -12.10 -25.22
C THR A 13 10.09 -11.74 -24.28
N GLY A 14 10.24 -12.10 -23.00
CA GLY A 14 9.34 -11.65 -21.94
C GLY A 14 9.47 -10.13 -21.80
N ALA A 15 8.51 -9.39 -22.32
CA ALA A 15 8.40 -7.97 -22.03
C ALA A 15 8.09 -7.83 -20.53
N LEU A 16 9.01 -7.23 -19.77
CA LEU A 16 8.78 -6.76 -18.41
C LEU A 16 7.80 -5.59 -18.50
N TYR A 17 6.50 -5.88 -18.50
CA TYR A 17 5.49 -4.86 -18.32
C TYR A 17 5.65 -4.31 -16.90
N ALA A 18 5.89 -3.01 -16.77
CA ALA A 18 5.60 -2.31 -15.53
C ALA A 18 4.12 -2.58 -15.25
N ALA A 19 3.81 -3.20 -14.12
CA ALA A 19 2.43 -3.50 -13.78
C ALA A 19 1.68 -2.17 -13.68
N ASP A 20 0.67 -2.01 -14.52
CA ASP A 20 -0.27 -0.90 -14.40
C ASP A 20 -0.99 -1.00 -13.05
N VAL A 21 -1.35 0.16 -12.48
CA VAL A 21 -2.17 0.20 -11.27
C VAL A 21 -3.44 -0.61 -11.52
N PRO A 22 -3.75 -1.64 -10.70
CA PRO A 22 -4.96 -2.41 -10.90
C PRO A 22 -6.19 -1.51 -10.76
N PRO A 23 -7.12 -1.50 -11.72
CA PRO A 23 -8.23 -0.56 -11.70
C PRO A 23 -9.19 -0.83 -10.53
N VAL A 24 -9.82 0.23 -10.02
CA VAL A 24 -10.90 0.12 -9.03
C VAL A 24 -12.00 -0.80 -9.57
N GLY A 25 -12.55 -1.66 -8.71
CA GLY A 25 -13.53 -2.70 -9.03
C GLY A 25 -12.92 -4.02 -9.50
N SER A 26 -11.63 -4.05 -9.87
CA SER A 26 -10.94 -5.31 -10.18
C SER A 26 -10.54 -6.08 -8.93
N ALA A 27 -10.23 -7.37 -9.10
CA ALA A 27 -9.65 -8.18 -8.04
C ALA A 27 -8.30 -7.59 -7.61
N ALA A 28 -8.12 -7.40 -6.31
CA ALA A 28 -6.86 -6.98 -5.75
C ALA A 28 -5.81 -8.10 -5.92
N PRO A 29 -4.59 -7.80 -6.40
CA PRO A 29 -3.52 -8.77 -6.51
C PRO A 29 -3.23 -9.43 -5.15
N ASP A 30 -3.24 -10.76 -5.08
CA ASP A 30 -2.80 -11.46 -3.87
C ASP A 30 -1.30 -11.29 -3.67
N PHE A 31 -0.88 -11.25 -2.43
CA PHE A 31 0.52 -11.15 -2.04
C PHE A 31 0.79 -11.96 -0.77
N SER A 32 2.06 -12.19 -0.51
CA SER A 32 2.54 -12.77 0.74
C SER A 32 3.81 -12.06 1.16
N ALA A 33 3.83 -11.46 2.36
CA ALA A 33 4.97 -10.75 2.90
C ALA A 33 5.09 -10.94 4.41
N PRO A 34 6.32 -10.99 4.97
CA PRO A 34 6.53 -11.08 6.41
C PRO A 34 6.27 -9.73 7.07
N ASP A 35 5.76 -9.76 8.30
CA ASP A 35 5.77 -8.61 9.19
C ASP A 35 7.10 -8.48 9.95
N THR A 36 7.19 -7.46 10.79
CA THR A 36 8.38 -7.17 11.62
C THR A 36 8.70 -8.25 12.67
N ASN A 37 7.81 -9.21 12.90
CA ASN A 37 8.02 -10.35 13.78
C ASN A 37 8.29 -11.64 13.00
N GLY A 38 8.40 -11.56 11.67
CA GLY A 38 8.60 -12.71 10.79
C GLY A 38 7.33 -13.50 10.49
N LYS A 39 6.16 -13.05 10.96
CA LYS A 39 4.88 -13.69 10.64
C LYS A 39 4.49 -13.31 9.21
N THR A 40 4.20 -14.30 8.39
CA THR A 40 3.74 -14.08 7.02
C THR A 40 2.26 -13.68 7.00
N HIS A 41 1.97 -12.63 6.22
CA HIS A 41 0.63 -12.16 5.91
C HIS A 41 0.37 -12.29 4.41
N SER A 42 -0.77 -12.86 4.03
CA SER A 42 -1.26 -12.89 2.66
C SER A 42 -2.60 -12.15 2.58
N LEU A 43 -2.91 -11.50 1.45
CA LEU A 43 -4.19 -10.83 1.29
C LEU A 43 -5.36 -11.81 1.43
N SER A 44 -5.22 -13.00 0.85
CA SER A 44 -6.24 -14.07 0.86
C SER A 44 -6.68 -14.49 2.26
N GLN A 45 -5.83 -14.38 3.29
CA GLN A 45 -6.23 -14.69 4.69
C GLN A 45 -7.22 -13.69 5.29
N TYR A 46 -7.37 -12.51 4.66
CA TYR A 46 -8.27 -11.45 5.11
C TYR A 46 -9.59 -11.39 4.31
N LYS A 47 -9.87 -12.43 3.52
CA LYS A 47 -11.15 -12.53 2.79
C LYS A 47 -12.34 -12.33 3.74
N GLY A 48 -13.34 -11.58 3.31
CA GLY A 48 -14.49 -11.21 4.14
C GLY A 48 -14.29 -10.00 5.03
N LYS A 49 -13.11 -9.34 4.97
CA LYS A 49 -12.81 -8.10 5.71
C LYS A 49 -12.45 -6.97 4.74
N TYR A 50 -12.67 -5.74 5.17
CA TYR A 50 -12.02 -4.60 4.54
C TYR A 50 -10.54 -4.60 4.87
N VAL A 51 -9.69 -4.30 3.88
CA VAL A 51 -8.24 -4.22 4.04
C VAL A 51 -7.76 -2.88 3.52
N VAL A 52 -6.94 -2.17 4.30
CA VAL A 52 -6.20 -1.00 3.86
C VAL A 52 -4.75 -1.39 3.65
N LEU A 53 -4.20 -1.05 2.50
CA LEU A 53 -2.77 -1.08 2.24
C LEU A 53 -2.25 0.36 2.24
N GLU A 54 -1.20 0.60 3.01
CA GLU A 54 -0.53 1.89 3.14
C GLU A 54 0.95 1.71 2.79
N TRP A 55 1.42 2.29 1.66
CA TRP A 55 2.86 2.33 1.40
C TRP A 55 3.53 3.40 2.25
N PHE A 56 4.61 3.00 2.87
CA PHE A 56 5.25 3.70 3.97
C PHE A 56 6.74 3.92 3.70
N ASN A 57 7.24 5.09 4.09
CA ASN A 57 8.66 5.43 4.21
C ASN A 57 8.80 6.37 5.41
N PRO A 58 9.50 5.96 6.49
CA PRO A 58 9.61 6.78 7.71
C PRO A 58 10.40 8.07 7.51
N GLU A 59 11.20 8.18 6.45
CA GLU A 59 11.97 9.38 6.15
C GLU A 59 11.20 10.38 5.29
N CYS A 60 10.11 9.93 4.63
CA CYS A 60 9.29 10.77 3.76
C CYS A 60 8.57 11.89 4.54
N PRO A 61 8.76 13.19 4.18
CA PRO A 61 8.09 14.31 4.85
C PRO A 61 6.56 14.22 4.77
N PHE A 62 6.02 13.66 3.70
CA PHE A 62 4.58 13.49 3.53
C PHE A 62 4.02 12.39 4.45
N VAL A 63 4.79 11.34 4.72
CA VAL A 63 4.45 10.33 5.73
C VAL A 63 4.56 10.96 7.13
N LYS A 64 5.66 11.67 7.42
CA LYS A 64 5.84 12.38 8.69
C LYS A 64 4.73 13.39 8.98
N LYS A 65 4.16 14.06 7.96
CA LYS A 65 2.97 14.92 8.09
C LYS A 65 1.84 14.21 8.82
N HIS A 66 1.50 13.00 8.40
CA HIS A 66 0.34 12.27 8.92
C HIS A 66 0.62 11.57 10.24
N TYR A 67 1.82 11.04 10.43
CA TYR A 67 2.19 10.39 11.69
C TYR A 67 2.54 11.41 12.78
N GLY A 68 3.25 12.49 12.46
CA GLY A 68 3.63 13.53 13.42
C GLY A 68 2.46 14.37 13.94
N SER A 69 1.30 14.33 13.28
CA SER A 69 0.06 15.01 13.66
C SER A 69 -0.99 14.09 14.29
N ASP A 70 -0.65 12.84 14.56
CA ASP A 70 -1.56 11.77 15.00
C ASP A 70 -2.71 11.46 13.99
N ASN A 71 -2.67 12.00 12.78
CA ASN A 71 -3.72 11.76 11.79
C ASN A 71 -3.78 10.30 11.36
N MET A 72 -2.62 9.68 11.07
CA MET A 72 -2.58 8.28 10.66
C MET A 72 -2.95 7.35 11.82
N GLN A 73 -2.44 7.60 13.00
CA GLN A 73 -2.74 6.79 14.19
C GLN A 73 -4.23 6.80 14.53
N LYS A 74 -4.90 7.96 14.39
CA LYS A 74 -6.36 8.08 14.60
C LYS A 74 -7.13 7.27 13.56
N LEU A 75 -6.76 7.34 12.28
CA LEU A 75 -7.37 6.51 11.24
C LEU A 75 -7.17 5.02 11.52
N GLN A 76 -5.93 4.61 11.75
CA GLN A 76 -5.62 3.22 12.08
C GLN A 76 -6.43 2.72 13.27
N HIS A 77 -6.50 3.50 14.36
CA HIS A 77 -7.24 3.14 15.56
C HIS A 77 -8.74 3.04 15.31
N GLU A 78 -9.32 4.03 14.62
CA GLU A 78 -10.75 4.08 14.31
C GLU A 78 -11.17 2.87 13.48
N TYR A 79 -10.46 2.58 12.38
CA TYR A 79 -10.89 1.56 11.45
C TYR A 79 -10.50 0.15 11.86
N THR A 80 -9.35 -0.05 12.53
CA THR A 80 -9.06 -1.36 13.13
C THR A 80 -10.05 -1.72 14.23
N GLY A 81 -10.53 -0.72 14.99
CA GLY A 81 -11.63 -0.89 15.97
C GLY A 81 -12.97 -1.27 15.34
N LYS A 82 -13.20 -0.94 14.07
CA LYS A 82 -14.35 -1.35 13.26
C LYS A 82 -14.12 -2.69 12.52
N GLY A 83 -13.02 -3.39 12.77
CA GLY A 83 -12.69 -4.68 12.16
C GLY A 83 -11.98 -4.62 10.80
N VAL A 84 -11.62 -3.42 10.33
CA VAL A 84 -10.80 -3.25 9.14
C VAL A 84 -9.36 -3.70 9.43
N VAL A 85 -8.76 -4.43 8.51
CA VAL A 85 -7.34 -4.81 8.57
C VAL A 85 -6.52 -3.68 7.96
N TRP A 86 -5.55 -3.14 8.70
CA TRP A 86 -4.67 -2.09 8.21
C TRP A 86 -3.24 -2.63 8.10
N LEU A 87 -2.73 -2.73 6.87
CA LEU A 87 -1.39 -3.20 6.57
C LEU A 87 -0.54 -2.05 6.06
N THR A 88 0.45 -1.64 6.85
CA THR A 88 1.48 -0.69 6.44
C THR A 88 2.61 -1.48 5.76
N ILE A 89 3.16 -1.00 4.64
CA ILE A 89 4.10 -1.75 3.80
C ILE A 89 5.33 -0.90 3.51
N ASP A 90 6.50 -1.36 3.93
CA ASP A 90 7.78 -0.82 3.47
C ASP A 90 8.27 -1.64 2.27
N SER A 91 8.25 -1.02 1.10
CA SER A 91 8.73 -1.61 -0.16
C SER A 91 10.00 -0.95 -0.68
N ASN A 92 10.73 -0.21 0.16
CA ASN A 92 11.99 0.39 -0.23
C ASN A 92 13.10 -0.68 -0.28
N ALA A 93 13.89 -0.66 -1.35
CA ALA A 93 14.96 -1.63 -1.56
C ALA A 93 16.08 -1.51 -0.51
N PRO A 94 16.74 -2.61 -0.13
CA PRO A 94 17.84 -2.58 0.81
C PRO A 94 18.94 -1.58 0.43
N GLY A 95 19.38 -0.78 1.41
CA GLY A 95 20.40 0.25 1.23
C GLY A 95 19.88 1.57 0.62
N THR A 96 18.58 1.70 0.38
CA THR A 96 17.98 2.95 -0.07
C THR A 96 17.31 3.71 1.08
N GLU A 97 17.03 4.99 0.85
CA GLU A 97 16.31 5.84 1.80
C GLU A 97 14.94 5.23 2.15
N GLY A 98 14.66 5.13 3.44
CA GLY A 98 13.39 4.63 3.96
C GLY A 98 13.30 3.12 4.09
N ASN A 99 14.28 2.34 3.59
CA ASN A 99 14.36 0.91 3.90
C ASN A 99 14.69 0.70 5.38
N ILE A 100 13.91 -0.10 6.06
CA ILE A 100 14.05 -0.37 7.49
C ILE A 100 14.16 -1.87 7.78
N THR A 101 15.00 -2.19 8.77
CA THR A 101 15.08 -3.54 9.32
C THR A 101 13.88 -3.81 10.25
N PRO A 102 13.57 -5.10 10.56
CA PRO A 102 12.53 -5.43 11.54
C PRO A 102 12.66 -4.66 12.86
N ASP A 103 13.87 -4.58 13.44
CA ASP A 103 14.14 -3.89 14.70
C ASP A 103 13.89 -2.38 14.59
N GLN A 104 14.30 -1.76 13.48
CA GLN A 104 14.03 -0.36 13.22
C GLN A 104 12.53 -0.10 13.09
N ALA A 105 11.82 -0.95 12.36
CA ALA A 105 10.38 -0.87 12.21
C ALA A 105 9.65 -0.97 13.54
N GLN A 106 10.02 -1.92 14.42
CA GLN A 106 9.44 -2.06 15.75
C GLN A 106 9.67 -0.80 16.61
N LYS A 107 10.88 -0.22 16.59
CA LYS A 107 11.20 1.02 17.28
C LYS A 107 10.37 2.20 16.76
N ILE A 108 10.20 2.31 15.44
CA ILE A 108 9.38 3.35 14.80
C ILE A 108 7.92 3.17 15.22
N MET A 109 7.36 1.97 15.11
CA MET A 109 5.98 1.69 15.52
C MET A 109 5.73 2.05 16.99
N ALA A 110 6.65 1.71 17.88
CA ALA A 110 6.55 2.04 19.30
C ALA A 110 6.63 3.55 19.54
N SER A 111 7.62 4.23 18.94
CA SER A 111 7.83 5.68 19.12
C SER A 111 6.72 6.53 18.52
N TRP A 112 6.17 6.11 17.37
CA TRP A 112 5.07 6.80 16.69
C TRP A 112 3.69 6.35 17.19
N LYS A 113 3.64 5.37 18.11
CA LYS A 113 2.40 4.85 18.72
C LYS A 113 1.39 4.39 17.66
N THR A 114 1.88 3.76 16.60
CA THR A 114 1.08 3.31 15.46
C THR A 114 0.03 2.28 15.88
N LYS A 115 -1.05 2.16 15.09
CA LYS A 115 -2.22 1.33 15.41
C LYS A 115 -2.65 0.40 14.27
N GLN A 116 -1.79 0.23 13.26
CA GLN A 116 -2.03 -0.73 12.18
C GLN A 116 -2.06 -2.17 12.68
N THR A 117 -2.65 -3.06 11.90
CA THR A 117 -2.68 -4.51 12.18
C THR A 117 -1.27 -5.11 12.10
N ALA A 118 -0.52 -4.74 11.07
CA ALA A 118 0.87 -5.16 10.87
C ALA A 118 1.64 -4.17 10.01
N LEU A 119 2.96 -4.11 10.17
CA LEU A 119 3.89 -3.50 9.23
C LEU A 119 4.62 -4.61 8.50
N LEU A 120 4.42 -4.67 7.18
CA LEU A 120 5.00 -5.67 6.28
C LEU A 120 6.30 -5.15 5.67
N LEU A 121 7.23 -6.06 5.47
CA LEU A 121 8.51 -5.79 4.84
C LEU A 121 8.52 -6.42 3.43
N ASP A 122 8.66 -5.58 2.41
CA ASP A 122 8.67 -5.94 0.99
C ASP A 122 9.97 -5.47 0.30
N PRO A 123 11.16 -5.95 0.75
CA PRO A 123 12.46 -5.45 0.28
C PRO A 123 12.72 -5.75 -1.21
N GLU A 124 11.99 -6.69 -1.79
CA GLU A 124 12.04 -7.00 -3.23
C GLU A 124 11.04 -6.15 -4.05
N SER A 125 10.28 -5.27 -3.38
CA SER A 125 9.25 -4.41 -3.97
C SER A 125 8.19 -5.17 -4.80
N LYS A 126 7.95 -6.44 -4.49
CA LYS A 126 7.00 -7.30 -5.23
C LYS A 126 5.57 -6.85 -5.00
N VAL A 127 5.21 -6.56 -3.75
CA VAL A 127 3.89 -6.06 -3.39
C VAL A 127 3.66 -4.70 -4.03
N ALA A 128 4.62 -3.77 -3.90
CA ALA A 128 4.50 -2.45 -4.51
C ALA A 128 4.33 -2.52 -6.03
N ARG A 129 5.07 -3.40 -6.71
CA ARG A 129 4.94 -3.58 -8.17
C ARG A 129 3.58 -4.12 -8.58
N SER A 130 3.03 -5.09 -7.84
CA SER A 130 1.72 -5.68 -8.18
C SER A 130 0.56 -4.68 -8.05
N TYR A 131 0.70 -3.67 -7.21
CA TYR A 131 -0.27 -2.59 -7.04
C TYR A 131 0.10 -1.29 -7.79
N GLY A 132 1.22 -1.24 -8.48
CA GLY A 132 1.71 -0.04 -9.16
C GLY A 132 1.96 1.14 -8.20
N ALA A 133 2.25 0.86 -6.92
CA ALA A 133 2.43 1.88 -5.88
C ALA A 133 3.72 2.66 -6.08
N LYS A 134 3.65 3.91 -6.47
CA LYS A 134 4.81 4.75 -6.85
C LYS A 134 5.26 5.73 -5.78
N ASN A 135 4.40 6.04 -4.82
CA ASN A 135 4.62 7.10 -3.82
C ASN A 135 4.43 6.59 -2.39
N THR A 136 4.89 7.37 -1.43
CA THR A 136 4.60 7.21 -0.01
C THR A 136 4.11 8.54 0.58
N PRO A 137 2.91 8.58 1.21
CA PRO A 137 1.96 7.47 1.31
C PRO A 137 1.21 7.21 -0.01
N ASN A 138 1.00 5.96 -0.37
CA ASN A 138 0.02 5.52 -1.36
C ASN A 138 -0.98 4.64 -0.63
N MET A 139 -2.26 4.78 -0.93
CA MET A 139 -3.33 4.11 -0.20
C MET A 139 -4.17 3.25 -1.13
N VAL A 140 -4.53 2.05 -0.68
CA VAL A 140 -5.50 1.18 -1.36
C VAL A 140 -6.49 0.66 -0.32
N VAL A 141 -7.79 0.71 -0.63
CA VAL A 141 -8.84 0.07 0.17
C VAL A 141 -9.40 -1.10 -0.63
N ILE A 142 -9.45 -2.26 0.00
CA ILE A 142 -9.96 -3.51 -0.59
C ILE A 142 -11.21 -3.92 0.19
N ASN A 143 -12.27 -4.26 -0.52
CA ASN A 143 -13.54 -4.67 0.08
C ASN A 143 -13.54 -6.17 0.47
N PRO A 144 -14.57 -6.66 1.21
CA PRO A 144 -14.66 -8.05 1.65
C PRO A 144 -14.67 -9.09 0.52
N GLU A 145 -15.06 -8.70 -0.70
CA GLU A 145 -15.03 -9.55 -1.89
C GLU A 145 -13.63 -9.63 -2.53
N GLY A 146 -12.63 -8.94 -1.94
CA GLY A 146 -11.28 -8.89 -2.46
C GLY A 146 -11.10 -7.99 -3.68
N LYS A 147 -11.98 -6.99 -3.87
CA LYS A 147 -11.87 -6.02 -4.96
C LYS A 147 -11.38 -4.67 -4.44
N ILE A 148 -10.64 -3.95 -5.27
CA ILE A 148 -10.18 -2.59 -4.96
C ILE A 148 -11.40 -1.66 -4.95
N ALA A 149 -11.66 -1.03 -3.81
CA ALA A 149 -12.72 -0.04 -3.63
C ALA A 149 -12.21 1.39 -3.77
N TYR A 150 -10.97 1.64 -3.37
CA TYR A 150 -10.29 2.93 -3.49
C TYR A 150 -8.80 2.72 -3.76
N GLU A 151 -8.21 3.61 -4.55
CA GLU A 151 -6.76 3.73 -4.70
C GLU A 151 -6.34 5.20 -4.85
N GLY A 152 -5.19 5.59 -4.27
CA GLY A 152 -4.63 6.92 -4.49
C GLY A 152 -4.04 7.59 -3.25
N ALA A 153 -4.29 8.89 -3.12
CA ALA A 153 -3.79 9.75 -2.07
C ALA A 153 -4.49 9.50 -0.72
N ILE A 154 -3.82 9.82 0.39
CA ILE A 154 -4.48 9.82 1.70
C ILE A 154 -5.44 11.00 1.84
N ASP A 155 -5.05 12.19 1.35
CA ASP A 155 -5.85 13.40 1.43
C ASP A 155 -5.71 14.31 0.19
N SER A 156 -6.51 15.39 0.16
CA SER A 156 -6.56 16.36 -0.95
C SER A 156 -5.44 17.40 -0.95
N LYS A 157 -4.53 17.39 0.04
CA LYS A 157 -3.47 18.39 0.19
C LYS A 157 -2.08 17.78 0.01
N ALA A 158 -1.58 17.83 -1.21
CA ALA A 158 -0.26 17.31 -1.60
C ALA A 158 0.90 18.19 -1.08
N THR A 159 0.93 18.44 0.23
CA THR A 159 1.97 19.21 0.93
C THR A 159 2.49 18.42 2.13
N PRO A 160 3.72 18.65 2.58
CA PRO A 160 4.25 18.06 3.80
C PRO A 160 3.84 18.82 5.07
N ASN A 161 3.04 19.87 4.97
CA ASN A 161 2.64 20.72 6.10
C ASN A 161 1.47 20.09 6.88
N PRO A 162 1.63 19.74 8.17
CA PRO A 162 0.56 19.16 8.99
C PRO A 162 -0.60 20.14 9.25
N ALA A 163 -0.40 21.46 9.12
CA ALA A 163 -1.46 22.45 9.25
C ALA A 163 -2.54 22.36 8.17
N ASP A 164 -2.25 21.68 7.07
CA ASP A 164 -3.22 21.47 5.99
C ASP A 164 -4.22 20.35 6.29
N ILE A 165 -3.93 19.47 7.23
CA ILE A 165 -4.79 18.29 7.54
C ILE A 165 -6.22 18.69 7.92
N PRO A 166 -6.47 19.67 8.82
CA PRO A 166 -7.83 20.06 9.19
C PRO A 166 -8.65 20.61 8.03
N ASN A 167 -7.98 21.14 7.00
CA ASN A 167 -8.58 21.76 5.82
C ASN A 167 -8.52 20.84 4.58
N SER A 168 -8.24 19.55 4.77
CA SER A 168 -8.18 18.57 3.70
C SER A 168 -9.35 17.59 3.76
N THR A 169 -9.77 17.10 2.60
CA THR A 169 -10.62 15.91 2.51
C THR A 169 -9.73 14.70 2.66
N ASN A 170 -9.97 13.87 3.69
CA ASN A 170 -9.28 12.60 3.83
C ASN A 170 -10.00 11.54 2.99
N TYR A 171 -9.44 11.20 1.85
CA TYR A 171 -10.05 10.29 0.89
C TYR A 171 -10.18 8.85 1.42
N VAL A 172 -9.21 8.39 2.22
CA VAL A 172 -9.26 7.05 2.82
C VAL A 172 -10.41 6.96 3.83
N LYS A 173 -10.58 8.02 4.64
CA LYS A 173 -11.71 8.11 5.58
C LYS A 173 -13.04 8.07 4.85
N VAL A 174 -13.20 8.90 3.82
CA VAL A 174 -14.44 8.95 3.01
C VAL A 174 -14.72 7.59 2.38
N ALA A 175 -13.71 6.98 1.75
CA ALA A 175 -13.88 5.67 1.12
C ALA A 175 -14.28 4.57 2.11
N LEU A 176 -13.67 4.55 3.30
CA LEU A 176 -14.00 3.56 4.33
C LEU A 176 -15.38 3.80 4.95
N ASP A 177 -15.74 5.06 5.23
CA ASP A 177 -17.07 5.39 5.80
C ASP A 177 -18.19 4.98 4.83
N GLU A 178 -18.09 5.39 3.55
CA GLU A 178 -19.04 5.01 2.52
C GLU A 178 -19.12 3.48 2.34
N SER A 179 -17.97 2.81 2.30
CA SER A 179 -17.91 1.35 2.15
C SER A 179 -18.53 0.60 3.32
N LEU A 180 -18.25 1.02 4.56
CA LEU A 180 -18.80 0.40 5.77
C LEU A 180 -20.30 0.64 5.92
N GLU A 181 -20.83 1.71 5.33
CA GLU A 181 -22.27 1.98 5.22
C GLU A 181 -22.94 1.24 4.05
N GLY A 182 -22.19 0.43 3.28
CA GLY A 182 -22.69 -0.27 2.10
C GLY A 182 -22.94 0.62 0.89
N LYS A 183 -22.40 1.84 0.89
CA LYS A 183 -22.53 2.81 -0.20
C LYS A 183 -21.40 2.66 -1.22
N PRO A 184 -21.62 3.04 -2.49
CA PRO A 184 -20.54 3.18 -3.46
C PRO A 184 -19.54 4.26 -3.01
N VAL A 185 -18.25 4.02 -3.25
CA VAL A 185 -17.21 5.03 -2.99
C VAL A 185 -17.31 6.14 -4.05
N THR A 186 -17.66 7.34 -3.61
CA THR A 186 -17.92 8.49 -4.52
C THR A 186 -16.65 9.00 -5.20
N THR A 187 -15.52 8.97 -4.49
CA THR A 187 -14.19 9.30 -5.03
C THR A 187 -13.29 8.08 -4.92
N SER A 188 -13.41 7.17 -5.88
CA SER A 188 -12.74 5.86 -5.82
C SER A 188 -11.30 5.87 -6.29
N THR A 189 -10.86 6.90 -7.02
CA THR A 189 -9.47 7.03 -7.50
C THR A 189 -9.00 8.47 -7.37
N THR A 190 -7.79 8.66 -6.85
CA THR A 190 -7.12 9.96 -6.78
C THR A 190 -5.64 9.81 -7.13
N LYS A 191 -4.98 10.93 -7.47
CA LYS A 191 -3.55 10.91 -7.76
C LYS A 191 -2.74 10.86 -6.46
N PRO A 192 -2.01 9.78 -6.16
CA PRO A 192 -1.14 9.72 -4.98
C PRO A 192 -0.01 10.75 -5.09
N TYR A 193 0.49 11.19 -3.94
CA TYR A 193 1.57 12.17 -3.85
C TYR A 193 2.59 11.72 -2.79
N GLY A 194 3.76 12.34 -2.78
CA GLY A 194 4.81 12.07 -1.80
C GLY A 194 6.10 11.58 -2.43
N CYS A 195 6.98 11.04 -1.59
CA CYS A 195 8.27 10.53 -2.02
C CYS A 195 8.10 9.26 -2.86
N SER A 196 8.97 9.05 -3.84
CA SER A 196 8.93 7.82 -4.64
C SER A 196 9.29 6.58 -3.81
N VAL A 197 8.61 5.46 -4.05
CA VAL A 197 9.05 4.15 -3.58
C VAL A 197 10.40 3.83 -4.25
N LYS A 198 11.37 3.39 -3.45
CA LYS A 198 12.71 3.05 -3.93
C LYS A 198 12.72 1.58 -4.34
N TYR A 199 12.23 1.30 -5.53
CA TYR A 199 12.17 -0.06 -6.08
C TYR A 199 13.56 -0.73 -6.18
N ARG A 200 13.57 -2.05 -6.01
CA ARG A 200 14.71 -2.90 -6.35
C ARG A 200 14.80 -3.11 -7.84
#